data_7880055fc7daa2d53c7c66a96ebea863
#
_entry.id   7880055fc7daa2d53c7c66a96ebea863
#
_cell.length_a   1.000
_cell.length_b   1.000
_cell.length_c   1.000
_cell.angle_alpha   90.00
_cell.angle_beta   90.00
_cell.angle_gamma   90.00
#
_symmetry.space_group_name_H-M   'P 1'
#
loop_
_entity.id
_entity.type
_entity.pdbx_description
1 polymer ?
#
loop_
_entity_poly.entity_id
_entity_poly.type
_entity_poly.pdbx_seq_one_letter_code
_entity_poly.pdbx_strand_id
1 'polypeptide(L)'
;MDFAHSQKTQDYIARVKAFMDEHIYPVEEQIYRETEELNPTGDWTKWQIHPFIKPLKKKAQEAGLWNLFLPDDKLGKGLTTLEYAPLAEEMGRVLFASEIFNCNAPDTGNMEVLYHFGNEYQQNKWLKPLLAGEIRSVFGMTEPDVASSDATNMEATVEVDGDELVLNGKKWWSTGLGHPNAKITIFMALSNPENDKHSQHSMVIVPLDTPGVEI
;
A
#
# COMPACT_ATOMS: atom_id res chain seq x y z
N MET A 1 5.01 -32.49 -4.20
CA MET A 1 4.51 -31.16 -3.78
C MET A 1 3.08 -31.10 -4.26
N ASP A 2 2.13 -30.84 -3.40
CA ASP A 2 0.72 -30.71 -3.77
C ASP A 2 0.40 -29.23 -4.00
N PHE A 3 -0.11 -28.89 -5.19
CA PHE A 3 -0.49 -27.54 -5.58
C PHE A 3 -2.02 -27.33 -5.52
N ALA A 4 -2.77 -28.30 -5.01
CA ALA A 4 -4.21 -28.15 -4.85
C ALA A 4 -4.53 -27.08 -3.80
N HIS A 5 -5.51 -26.24 -4.11
CA HIS A 5 -5.98 -25.25 -3.14
C HIS A 5 -6.73 -25.93 -1.99
N SER A 6 -6.52 -25.44 -0.77
CA SER A 6 -7.32 -25.85 0.39
C SER A 6 -8.81 -25.49 0.18
N GLN A 7 -9.71 -26.17 0.91
CA GLN A 7 -11.14 -25.84 0.84
C GLN A 7 -11.38 -24.37 1.21
N LYS A 8 -10.69 -23.85 2.24
CA LYS A 8 -10.73 -22.43 2.63
C LYS A 8 -10.37 -21.52 1.46
N THR A 9 -9.29 -21.82 0.74
CA THR A 9 -8.85 -21.06 -0.42
C THR A 9 -9.89 -21.10 -1.54
N GLN A 10 -10.45 -22.27 -1.84
CA GLN A 10 -11.49 -22.42 -2.88
C GLN A 10 -12.74 -21.58 -2.54
N ASP A 11 -13.16 -21.58 -1.28
CA ASP A 11 -14.30 -20.78 -0.83
C ASP A 11 -14.04 -19.28 -0.99
N TYR A 12 -12.84 -18.80 -0.65
CA TYR A 12 -12.47 -17.40 -0.87
C TYR A 12 -12.37 -17.04 -2.36
N ILE A 13 -11.79 -17.90 -3.19
CA ILE A 13 -11.76 -17.70 -4.66
C ILE A 13 -13.19 -17.54 -5.20
N ALA A 14 -14.09 -18.43 -4.82
CA ALA A 14 -15.47 -18.34 -5.26
C ALA A 14 -16.16 -17.04 -4.84
N ARG A 15 -15.93 -16.59 -3.60
CA ARG A 15 -16.47 -15.33 -3.07
C ARG A 15 -15.89 -14.10 -3.76
N VAL A 16 -14.56 -14.07 -3.99
CA VAL A 16 -13.92 -12.98 -4.72
C VAL A 16 -14.44 -12.92 -6.15
N LYS A 17 -14.51 -14.06 -6.85
CA LYS A 17 -15.09 -14.12 -8.22
C LYS A 17 -16.52 -13.59 -8.26
N ALA A 18 -17.37 -14.07 -7.36
CA ALA A 18 -18.76 -13.60 -7.30
C ALA A 18 -18.86 -12.09 -7.06
N PHE A 19 -17.99 -11.53 -6.18
CA PHE A 19 -17.94 -10.10 -5.95
C PHE A 19 -17.44 -9.32 -7.18
N MET A 20 -16.42 -9.84 -7.88
CA MET A 20 -15.92 -9.25 -9.12
C MET A 20 -17.01 -9.22 -10.19
N ASP A 21 -17.73 -10.35 -10.39
CA ASP A 21 -18.82 -10.48 -11.37
C ASP A 21 -19.98 -9.54 -11.06
N GLU A 22 -20.38 -9.43 -9.79
CA GLU A 22 -21.55 -8.65 -9.40
C GLU A 22 -21.27 -7.15 -9.29
N HIS A 23 -20.08 -6.76 -8.84
CA HIS A 23 -19.84 -5.38 -8.42
C HIS A 23 -18.69 -4.66 -9.15
N ILE A 24 -17.71 -5.37 -9.70
CA ILE A 24 -16.53 -4.76 -10.31
C ILE A 24 -16.66 -4.69 -11.82
N TYR A 25 -16.81 -5.83 -12.50
CA TYR A 25 -16.89 -5.88 -13.96
C TYR A 25 -18.03 -5.01 -14.54
N PRO A 26 -19.23 -4.93 -13.92
CA PRO A 26 -20.31 -4.09 -14.47
C PRO A 26 -19.99 -2.60 -14.49
N VAL A 27 -19.04 -2.13 -13.67
CA VAL A 27 -18.70 -0.70 -13.55
C VAL A 27 -17.29 -0.37 -14.03
N GLU A 28 -16.52 -1.35 -14.47
CA GLU A 28 -15.10 -1.20 -14.81
C GLU A 28 -14.89 -0.13 -15.89
N GLU A 29 -15.55 -0.27 -17.04
CA GLU A 29 -15.40 0.67 -18.16
C GLU A 29 -15.84 2.09 -17.78
N GLN A 30 -16.91 2.20 -16.98
CA GLN A 30 -17.40 3.48 -16.50
C GLN A 30 -16.38 4.15 -15.58
N ILE A 31 -15.81 3.40 -14.62
CA ILE A 31 -14.81 3.94 -13.69
C ILE A 31 -13.58 4.43 -14.44
N TYR A 32 -13.06 3.68 -15.42
CA TYR A 32 -11.90 4.13 -16.19
C TYR A 32 -12.18 5.43 -16.94
N ARG A 33 -13.25 5.49 -17.71
CA ARG A 33 -13.62 6.66 -18.48
C ARG A 33 -13.85 7.90 -17.59
N GLU A 34 -14.66 7.75 -16.54
CA GLU A 34 -15.00 8.86 -15.66
C GLU A 34 -13.80 9.29 -14.78
N THR A 35 -12.87 8.39 -14.45
CA THR A 35 -11.64 8.77 -13.74
C THR A 35 -10.74 9.65 -14.61
N GLU A 36 -10.64 9.41 -15.91
CA GLU A 36 -9.92 10.28 -16.83
C GLU A 36 -10.59 11.67 -16.94
N GLU A 37 -11.92 11.71 -17.01
CA GLU A 37 -12.69 12.96 -17.03
C GLU A 37 -12.56 13.76 -15.73
N LEU A 38 -12.52 13.09 -14.58
CA LEU A 38 -12.32 13.70 -13.26
C LEU A 38 -10.90 14.29 -13.10
N ASN A 39 -9.91 13.70 -13.77
CA ASN A 39 -8.50 14.02 -13.61
C ASN A 39 -7.85 14.40 -14.97
N PRO A 40 -8.37 15.44 -15.66
CA PRO A 40 -7.97 15.76 -17.04
C PRO A 40 -6.57 16.35 -17.15
N THR A 41 -5.95 16.70 -16.03
CA THR A 41 -4.60 17.27 -15.96
C THR A 41 -3.66 16.36 -15.22
N GLY A 42 -2.35 16.43 -15.51
CA GLY A 42 -1.32 15.75 -14.74
C GLY A 42 -1.05 16.38 -13.35
N ASP A 43 -1.82 17.38 -12.95
CA ASP A 43 -1.70 18.06 -11.67
C ASP A 43 -2.24 17.15 -10.55
N TRP A 44 -1.34 16.40 -9.93
CA TRP A 44 -1.66 15.45 -8.86
C TRP A 44 -2.31 16.11 -7.64
N THR A 45 -2.08 17.42 -7.40
CA THR A 45 -2.68 18.14 -6.27
C THR A 45 -4.21 18.29 -6.39
N LYS A 46 -4.73 18.01 -7.57
CA LYS A 46 -6.16 18.07 -7.90
C LYS A 46 -6.80 16.72 -8.15
N TRP A 47 -6.05 15.63 -7.99
CA TRP A 47 -6.59 14.30 -8.25
C TRP A 47 -7.78 13.97 -7.36
N GLN A 48 -8.78 13.40 -7.98
CA GLN A 48 -10.03 13.01 -7.36
C GLN A 48 -10.21 11.48 -7.46
N ILE A 49 -10.78 10.90 -6.42
CA ILE A 49 -11.13 9.48 -6.40
C ILE A 49 -12.52 9.34 -7.02
N HIS A 50 -12.68 8.35 -7.90
CA HIS A 50 -13.98 8.06 -8.48
C HIS A 50 -15.02 7.75 -7.38
N PRO A 51 -16.25 8.33 -7.47
CA PRO A 51 -17.28 8.21 -6.43
C PRO A 51 -17.68 6.77 -6.09
N PHE A 52 -17.52 5.82 -7.02
CA PHE A 52 -17.86 4.41 -6.80
C PHE A 52 -16.86 3.66 -5.90
N ILE A 53 -15.62 4.14 -5.76
CA ILE A 53 -14.58 3.44 -4.98
C ILE A 53 -15.01 3.25 -3.52
N LYS A 54 -15.48 4.29 -2.86
CA LYS A 54 -15.89 4.22 -1.45
C LYS A 54 -17.08 3.28 -1.21
N PRO A 55 -18.18 3.32 -1.98
CA PRO A 55 -19.27 2.34 -1.87
C PRO A 55 -18.84 0.90 -2.13
N LEU A 56 -17.96 0.66 -3.11
CA LEU A 56 -17.44 -0.67 -3.41
C LEU A 56 -16.59 -1.21 -2.25
N LYS A 57 -15.70 -0.40 -1.68
CA LYS A 57 -14.94 -0.75 -0.47
C LYS A 57 -15.87 -1.16 0.68
N LYS A 58 -16.93 -0.41 0.91
CA LYS A 58 -17.92 -0.75 1.95
C LYS A 58 -18.58 -2.10 1.68
N LYS A 59 -18.97 -2.39 0.46
CA LYS A 59 -19.52 -3.70 0.07
C LYS A 59 -18.51 -4.83 0.31
N ALA A 60 -17.23 -4.64 -0.02
CA ALA A 60 -16.19 -5.63 0.22
C ALA A 60 -16.00 -5.89 1.73
N GLN A 61 -16.05 -4.85 2.56
CA GLN A 61 -16.02 -4.98 4.02
C GLN A 61 -17.23 -5.79 4.54
N GLU A 62 -18.44 -5.45 4.11
CA GLU A 62 -19.68 -6.13 4.50
C GLU A 62 -19.69 -7.59 4.04
N ALA A 63 -19.10 -7.89 2.87
CA ALA A 63 -18.91 -9.24 2.38
C ALA A 63 -17.78 -10.01 3.10
N GLY A 64 -17.04 -9.38 4.04
CA GLY A 64 -15.91 -10.00 4.72
C GLY A 64 -14.71 -10.28 3.81
N LEU A 65 -14.59 -9.56 2.69
CA LEU A 65 -13.52 -9.63 1.70
C LEU A 65 -12.58 -8.41 1.86
N TRP A 66 -12.03 -8.22 3.05
CA TRP A 66 -11.23 -7.06 3.41
C TRP A 66 -9.91 -7.48 4.06
N ASN A 67 -8.79 -6.85 3.70
CA ASN A 67 -7.45 -7.16 4.21
C ASN A 67 -7.05 -8.64 4.01
N LEU A 68 -7.38 -9.23 2.88
CA LEU A 68 -7.15 -10.65 2.60
C LEU A 68 -5.66 -11.02 2.56
N PHE A 69 -4.79 -10.05 2.31
CA PHE A 69 -3.34 -10.23 2.18
C PHE A 69 -2.66 -10.54 3.51
N LEU A 70 -3.18 -10.04 4.65
CA LEU A 70 -2.50 -10.12 5.94
C LEU A 70 -2.71 -11.49 6.59
N PRO A 71 -1.62 -12.27 6.84
CA PRO A 71 -1.71 -13.61 7.39
C PRO A 71 -1.91 -13.61 8.92
N ASP A 72 -2.93 -12.88 9.38
CA ASP A 72 -3.31 -12.72 10.78
C ASP A 72 -4.83 -12.92 10.92
N ASP A 73 -5.26 -13.70 11.91
CA ASP A 73 -6.67 -14.04 12.08
C ASP A 73 -7.52 -12.89 12.64
N LYS A 74 -6.90 -11.90 13.28
CA LYS A 74 -7.59 -10.77 13.92
C LYS A 74 -7.65 -9.55 13.02
N LEU A 75 -6.55 -9.23 12.35
CA LEU A 75 -6.40 -8.04 11.50
C LEU A 75 -6.64 -8.34 10.02
N GLY A 76 -6.40 -9.58 9.60
CA GLY A 76 -6.67 -10.10 8.27
C GLY A 76 -7.75 -11.19 8.25
N LYS A 77 -7.50 -12.26 7.51
CA LYS A 77 -8.36 -13.45 7.41
C LYS A 77 -7.61 -14.76 7.69
N GLY A 78 -6.39 -14.66 8.23
CA GLY A 78 -5.56 -15.82 8.50
C GLY A 78 -5.26 -16.66 7.26
N LEU A 79 -5.19 -16.04 6.10
CA LEU A 79 -4.75 -16.70 4.86
C LEU A 79 -3.22 -16.69 4.82
N THR A 80 -2.62 -17.82 4.54
CA THR A 80 -1.21 -17.86 4.20
C THR A 80 -0.97 -17.15 2.87
N THR A 81 0.26 -16.76 2.57
CA THR A 81 0.62 -16.16 1.28
C THR A 81 0.26 -17.08 0.10
N LEU A 82 0.41 -18.41 0.27
CA LEU A 82 0.01 -19.40 -0.72
C LEU A 82 -1.52 -19.40 -0.96
N GLU A 83 -2.30 -19.25 0.11
CA GLU A 83 -3.77 -19.20 0.03
C GLU A 83 -4.26 -17.86 -0.55
N TYR A 84 -3.54 -16.77 -0.29
CA TYR A 84 -3.87 -15.45 -0.83
C TYR A 84 -3.52 -15.28 -2.32
N ALA A 85 -2.46 -15.94 -2.81
CA ALA A 85 -1.98 -15.77 -4.18
C ALA A 85 -3.07 -15.89 -5.26
N PRO A 86 -3.94 -16.93 -5.29
CA PRO A 86 -5.01 -17.04 -6.28
C PRO A 86 -6.09 -15.96 -6.13
N LEU A 87 -6.27 -15.38 -4.94
CA LEU A 87 -7.18 -14.26 -4.74
C LEU A 87 -6.60 -12.98 -5.35
N ALA A 88 -5.29 -12.76 -5.17
CA ALA A 88 -4.58 -11.65 -5.81
C ALA A 88 -4.65 -11.73 -7.34
N GLU A 89 -4.55 -12.95 -7.91
CA GLU A 89 -4.72 -13.17 -9.35
C GLU A 89 -6.12 -12.75 -9.84
N GLU A 90 -7.18 -13.12 -9.12
CA GLU A 90 -8.55 -12.73 -9.48
C GLU A 90 -8.76 -11.21 -9.37
N MET A 91 -8.27 -10.58 -8.29
CA MET A 91 -8.33 -9.12 -8.13
C MET A 91 -7.51 -8.39 -9.20
N GLY A 92 -6.37 -8.96 -9.60
CA GLY A 92 -5.45 -8.39 -10.59
C GLY A 92 -6.02 -8.32 -12.02
N ARG A 93 -7.18 -8.88 -12.29
CA ARG A 93 -7.88 -8.78 -13.60
C ARG A 93 -8.36 -7.36 -13.89
N VAL A 94 -8.60 -6.55 -12.86
CA VAL A 94 -9.04 -5.15 -12.96
C VAL A 94 -8.11 -4.29 -12.12
N LEU A 95 -7.51 -3.24 -12.70
CA LEU A 95 -6.44 -2.46 -12.07
C LEU A 95 -6.81 -1.86 -10.72
N PHE A 96 -8.04 -1.41 -10.53
CA PHE A 96 -8.47 -0.82 -9.27
C PHE A 96 -9.05 -1.84 -8.27
N ALA A 97 -9.27 -3.08 -8.67
CA ALA A 97 -10.01 -4.03 -7.82
C ALA A 97 -9.27 -4.36 -6.51
N SER A 98 -7.93 -4.50 -6.54
CA SER A 98 -7.16 -4.74 -5.33
C SER A 98 -7.37 -3.64 -4.27
N GLU A 99 -7.59 -2.39 -4.69
CA GLU A 99 -7.94 -1.30 -3.78
C GLU A 99 -9.30 -1.48 -3.12
N ILE A 100 -10.27 -2.05 -3.83
CA ILE A 100 -11.61 -2.30 -3.29
C ILE A 100 -11.57 -3.27 -2.10
N PHE A 101 -10.64 -4.20 -2.11
CA PHE A 101 -10.42 -5.19 -1.05
C PHE A 101 -9.38 -4.77 -0.01
N ASN A 102 -8.84 -3.54 -0.10
CA ASN A 102 -7.70 -3.03 0.69
C ASN A 102 -6.47 -3.95 0.60
N CYS A 103 -6.21 -4.44 -0.59
CA CYS A 103 -5.13 -5.38 -0.90
C CYS A 103 -4.15 -4.85 -1.95
N ASN A 104 -4.08 -3.52 -2.11
CA ASN A 104 -3.24 -2.89 -3.12
C ASN A 104 -1.88 -2.46 -2.58
N ALA A 105 -0.87 -2.50 -3.42
CA ALA A 105 0.43 -1.92 -3.16
C ALA A 105 0.39 -0.37 -3.30
N PRO A 106 1.22 0.36 -2.55
CA PRO A 106 2.22 -0.09 -1.57
C PRO A 106 1.64 -0.36 -0.17
N ASP A 107 0.34 -0.09 0.06
CA ASP A 107 -0.26 -0.15 1.39
C ASP A 107 -0.12 -1.51 2.05
N THR A 108 -0.26 -2.62 1.29
CA THR A 108 -0.10 -3.97 1.85
C THR A 108 1.28 -4.17 2.49
N GLY A 109 2.35 -3.85 1.75
CA GLY A 109 3.71 -3.95 2.28
C GLY A 109 3.97 -3.00 3.46
N ASN A 110 3.45 -1.77 3.38
CA ASN A 110 3.58 -0.80 4.48
C ASN A 110 2.80 -1.23 5.74
N MET A 111 1.62 -1.83 5.57
CA MET A 111 0.87 -2.42 6.68
C MET A 111 1.60 -3.61 7.31
N GLU A 112 2.24 -4.48 6.51
CA GLU A 112 3.07 -5.58 7.02
C GLU A 112 4.29 -5.05 7.79
N VAL A 113 4.98 -4.02 7.28
CA VAL A 113 6.09 -3.37 8.01
C VAL A 113 5.61 -2.82 9.35
N LEU A 114 4.50 -2.11 9.37
CA LEU A 114 3.93 -1.57 10.61
C LEU A 114 3.45 -2.67 11.57
N TYR A 115 2.89 -3.75 11.05
CA TYR A 115 2.43 -4.88 11.83
C TYR A 115 3.58 -5.62 12.52
N HIS A 116 4.67 -5.90 11.78
CA HIS A 116 5.79 -6.68 12.31
C HIS A 116 6.78 -5.85 13.14
N PHE A 117 6.99 -4.58 12.80
CA PHE A 117 8.07 -3.77 13.34
C PHE A 117 7.60 -2.47 14.03
N GLY A 118 6.36 -2.07 13.79
CA GLY A 118 5.81 -0.88 14.42
C GLY A 118 5.56 -1.06 15.93
N ASN A 119 5.92 -0.05 16.73
CA ASN A 119 5.54 -0.01 18.13
C ASN A 119 4.03 0.31 18.28
N GLU A 120 3.52 0.23 19.50
CA GLU A 120 2.08 0.44 19.78
C GLU A 120 1.58 1.82 19.30
N TYR A 121 2.38 2.88 19.46
CA TYR A 121 2.03 4.21 18.98
C TYR A 121 1.91 4.24 17.45
N GLN A 122 2.88 3.69 16.74
CA GLN A 122 2.90 3.63 15.28
C GLN A 122 1.75 2.78 14.73
N GLN A 123 1.48 1.65 15.37
CA GLN A 123 0.35 0.80 15.02
C GLN A 123 -1.00 1.49 15.24
N ASN A 124 -1.17 2.16 16.37
CA ASN A 124 -2.40 2.89 16.66
C ASN A 124 -2.61 4.08 15.71
N LYS A 125 -1.55 4.83 15.43
CA LYS A 125 -1.61 6.05 14.63
C LYS A 125 -1.71 5.78 13.13
N TRP A 126 -1.05 4.73 12.62
CA TRP A 126 -0.90 4.51 11.19
C TRP A 126 -1.47 3.17 10.70
N LEU A 127 -1.13 2.05 11.34
CA LEU A 127 -1.58 0.73 10.92
C LEU A 127 -3.11 0.61 10.98
N LYS A 128 -3.72 0.99 12.10
CA LYS A 128 -5.19 0.88 12.26
C LYS A 128 -5.97 1.67 11.21
N PRO A 129 -5.66 2.95 10.92
CA PRO A 129 -6.33 3.68 9.84
C PRO A 129 -6.06 3.11 8.44
N LEU A 130 -4.88 2.55 8.18
CA LEU A 130 -4.58 1.85 6.93
C LEU A 130 -5.43 0.58 6.80
N LEU A 131 -5.49 -0.24 7.83
CA LEU A 131 -6.33 -1.45 7.85
C LEU A 131 -7.83 -1.11 7.74
N ALA A 132 -8.26 0.04 8.24
CA ALA A 132 -9.62 0.53 8.07
C ALA A 132 -9.89 1.10 6.66
N GLY A 133 -8.83 1.34 5.85
CA GLY A 133 -8.94 1.97 4.54
C GLY A 133 -9.27 3.47 4.59
N GLU A 134 -9.02 4.12 5.73
CA GLU A 134 -9.26 5.54 5.96
C GLU A 134 -8.17 6.42 5.35
N ILE A 135 -6.93 5.95 5.41
CA ILE A 135 -5.75 6.59 4.83
C ILE A 135 -5.05 5.67 3.85
N ARG A 136 -4.16 6.25 3.05
CA ARG A 136 -3.23 5.56 2.15
C ARG A 136 -1.80 5.90 2.55
N SER A 137 -0.88 5.06 2.11
CA SER A 137 0.54 5.22 2.35
C SER A 137 1.35 5.14 1.07
N VAL A 138 2.60 5.56 1.17
CA VAL A 138 3.56 5.59 0.08
C VAL A 138 4.83 4.86 0.51
N PHE A 139 5.58 4.32 -0.44
CA PHE A 139 6.91 3.77 -0.19
C PHE A 139 7.94 4.53 -1.02
N GLY A 140 8.85 5.22 -0.33
CA GLY A 140 9.90 6.03 -0.93
C GLY A 140 11.23 5.27 -0.94
N MET A 141 11.51 4.51 -2.00
CA MET A 141 12.76 3.79 -2.20
C MET A 141 13.58 4.37 -3.34
N THR A 142 12.99 4.37 -4.54
CA THR A 142 13.67 4.71 -5.80
C THR A 142 14.12 6.16 -5.83
N GLU A 143 15.35 6.39 -6.28
CA GLU A 143 15.98 7.70 -6.41
C GLU A 143 16.31 8.00 -7.88
N PRO A 144 16.22 9.27 -8.32
CA PRO A 144 16.45 9.60 -9.74
C PRO A 144 17.89 9.47 -10.20
N ASP A 145 18.85 9.66 -9.28
CA ASP A 145 20.26 9.84 -9.63
C ASP A 145 21.10 8.56 -9.50
N VAL A 146 20.54 7.50 -8.90
CA VAL A 146 21.22 6.21 -8.67
C VAL A 146 20.35 5.01 -9.05
N ALA A 147 20.98 3.88 -9.31
CA ALA A 147 20.30 2.60 -9.59
C ALA A 147 19.75 2.00 -8.27
N SER A 148 18.78 2.68 -7.67
CA SER A 148 18.23 2.40 -6.34
C SER A 148 17.23 1.23 -6.28
N SER A 149 17.02 0.52 -7.38
CA SER A 149 16.44 -0.83 -7.37
C SER A 149 17.33 -1.83 -6.62
N ASP A 150 18.65 -1.63 -6.63
CA ASP A 150 19.54 -2.14 -5.61
C ASP A 150 19.53 -1.14 -4.43
N ALA A 151 18.83 -1.49 -3.36
CA ALA A 151 18.67 -0.63 -2.18
C ALA A 151 20.01 -0.21 -1.54
N THR A 152 21.09 -0.94 -1.80
CA THR A 152 22.42 -0.61 -1.29
C THR A 152 23.08 0.58 -2.01
N ASN A 153 22.49 1.06 -3.11
CA ASN A 153 22.95 2.22 -3.86
C ASN A 153 22.24 3.53 -3.47
N MET A 154 21.26 3.49 -2.54
CA MET A 154 20.55 4.69 -2.15
C MET A 154 21.47 5.71 -1.48
N GLU A 155 21.29 6.98 -1.85
CA GLU A 155 22.06 8.12 -1.35
C GLU A 155 21.29 9.02 -0.36
N ALA A 156 19.96 8.90 -0.32
CA ALA A 156 19.16 9.59 0.69
C ALA A 156 19.62 9.20 2.10
N THR A 157 19.75 10.19 2.99
CA THR A 157 20.30 10.00 4.34
C THR A 157 19.26 10.23 5.42
N VAL A 158 19.48 9.61 6.57
CA VAL A 158 18.81 9.94 7.83
C VAL A 158 19.85 9.99 8.94
N GLU A 159 19.85 11.11 9.67
CA GLU A 159 20.75 11.36 10.78
C GLU A 159 19.95 11.66 12.04
N VAL A 160 20.50 11.29 13.20
CA VAL A 160 19.92 11.63 14.51
C VAL A 160 20.50 12.94 14.97
N ASP A 161 19.64 13.93 15.23
CA ASP A 161 20.04 15.22 15.83
C ASP A 161 19.19 15.47 17.10
N GLY A 162 19.76 15.16 18.24
CA GLY A 162 19.05 15.19 19.52
C GLY A 162 17.88 14.21 19.55
N ASP A 163 16.68 14.73 19.67
CA ASP A 163 15.43 13.95 19.69
C ASP A 163 14.74 13.89 18.31
N GLU A 164 15.37 14.41 17.27
CA GLU A 164 14.83 14.49 15.92
C GLU A 164 15.60 13.60 14.94
N LEU A 165 14.94 13.27 13.83
CA LEU A 165 15.56 12.65 12.66
C LEU A 165 15.60 13.66 11.53
N VAL A 166 16.80 13.94 11.02
CA VAL A 166 17.01 14.79 9.85
C VAL A 166 17.14 13.91 8.61
N LEU A 167 16.19 14.06 7.68
CA LEU A 167 16.17 13.32 6.43
C LEU A 167 16.56 14.25 5.27
N ASN A 168 17.46 13.79 4.42
CA ASN A 168 17.81 14.47 3.19
C ASN A 168 17.82 13.50 2.02
N GLY A 169 17.16 13.87 0.92
CA GLY A 169 17.14 13.05 -0.29
C GLY A 169 15.91 13.28 -1.14
N LYS A 170 15.93 12.69 -2.31
CA LYS A 170 14.86 12.80 -3.31
C LYS A 170 14.45 11.42 -3.77
N LYS A 171 13.16 11.17 -3.76
CA LYS A 171 12.55 9.92 -4.25
C LYS A 171 11.70 10.22 -5.49
N TRP A 172 11.52 9.22 -6.33
CA TRP A 172 10.62 9.31 -7.47
C TRP A 172 9.88 7.97 -7.68
N TRP A 173 8.94 7.92 -8.61
CA TRP A 173 8.10 6.75 -8.86
C TRP A 173 7.39 6.20 -7.61
N SER A 174 7.12 7.10 -6.66
CA SER A 174 6.50 6.77 -5.37
C SER A 174 4.98 6.61 -5.55
N THR A 175 4.56 5.42 -5.96
CA THR A 175 3.16 5.09 -6.24
C THR A 175 2.24 5.47 -5.08
N GLY A 176 1.15 6.11 -5.41
CA GLY A 176 0.13 6.54 -4.44
C GLY A 176 0.34 7.94 -3.85
N LEU A 177 1.47 8.62 -4.13
CA LEU A 177 1.79 9.93 -3.53
C LEU A 177 0.74 11.00 -3.85
N GLY A 178 0.19 11.01 -5.07
CA GLY A 178 -0.89 11.93 -5.46
C GLY A 178 -2.29 11.56 -4.95
N HIS A 179 -2.44 10.44 -4.25
CA HIS A 179 -3.75 10.03 -3.75
C HIS A 179 -4.22 10.98 -2.63
N PRO A 180 -5.45 11.54 -2.66
CA PRO A 180 -5.91 12.54 -1.68
C PRO A 180 -5.88 12.07 -0.21
N ASN A 181 -5.96 10.76 0.00
CA ASN A 181 -5.91 10.16 1.34
C ASN A 181 -4.51 9.66 1.73
N ALA A 182 -3.47 9.89 0.92
CA ALA A 182 -2.09 9.59 1.32
C ALA A 182 -1.69 10.47 2.51
N LYS A 183 -1.15 9.85 3.56
CA LYS A 183 -0.79 10.55 4.80
C LYS A 183 0.64 10.32 5.23
N ILE A 184 1.23 9.21 4.86
CA ILE A 184 2.60 8.85 5.24
C ILE A 184 3.36 8.26 4.06
N THR A 185 4.66 8.44 4.08
CA THR A 185 5.58 7.60 3.33
C THR A 185 6.47 6.81 4.28
N ILE A 186 6.78 5.55 3.93
CA ILE A 186 7.94 4.85 4.48
C ILE A 186 9.11 5.23 3.59
N PHE A 187 10.01 6.04 4.12
CA PHE A 187 11.16 6.58 3.43
C PHE A 187 12.40 5.75 3.78
N MET A 188 12.99 5.10 2.78
CA MET A 188 14.26 4.38 2.96
C MET A 188 15.43 5.34 2.82
N ALA A 189 16.36 5.29 3.78
CA ALA A 189 17.53 6.14 3.81
C ALA A 189 18.74 5.46 4.46
N LEU A 190 19.92 5.91 4.07
CA LEU A 190 21.20 5.51 4.65
C LEU A 190 21.30 6.10 6.05
N SER A 191 21.40 5.24 7.05
CA SER A 191 21.48 5.63 8.49
C SER A 191 22.78 5.25 9.14
N ASN A 192 23.40 4.16 8.71
CA ASN A 192 24.58 3.58 9.34
C ASN A 192 25.63 3.19 8.28
N PRO A 193 26.31 4.15 7.64
CA PRO A 193 27.23 3.89 6.53
C PRO A 193 28.41 2.98 6.88
N GLU A 194 28.76 2.91 8.18
CA GLU A 194 29.87 2.10 8.68
C GLU A 194 29.50 0.60 8.86
N ASN A 195 28.21 0.26 8.76
CA ASN A 195 27.77 -1.12 8.89
C ASN A 195 28.03 -1.93 7.61
N ASP A 196 27.85 -3.24 7.70
CA ASP A 196 27.81 -4.11 6.52
C ASP A 196 26.76 -3.62 5.50
N LYS A 197 27.08 -3.72 4.21
CA LYS A 197 26.32 -3.14 3.09
C LYS A 197 24.79 -3.33 3.18
N HIS A 198 24.33 -4.49 3.64
CA HIS A 198 22.91 -4.80 3.79
C HIS A 198 22.27 -4.37 5.12
N SER A 199 23.04 -3.69 5.97
CA SER A 199 22.59 -3.19 7.29
C SER A 199 22.79 -1.68 7.47
N GLN A 200 22.98 -0.97 6.35
CA GLN A 200 23.26 0.47 6.35
C GLN A 200 21.99 1.33 6.32
N HIS A 201 20.87 0.78 5.90
CA HIS A 201 19.64 1.54 5.61
C HIS A 201 18.57 1.32 6.67
N SER A 202 17.80 2.37 6.91
CA SER A 202 16.61 2.34 7.77
C SER A 202 15.37 2.75 7.00
N MET A 203 14.21 2.29 7.47
CA MET A 203 12.90 2.72 7.02
C MET A 203 12.33 3.69 8.04
N VAL A 204 12.03 4.91 7.61
CA VAL A 204 11.49 5.97 8.47
C VAL A 204 10.08 6.30 8.05
N ILE A 205 9.15 6.33 9.01
CA ILE A 205 7.78 6.79 8.76
C ILE A 205 7.78 8.31 8.75
N VAL A 206 7.45 8.91 7.60
CA VAL A 206 7.39 10.35 7.43
C VAL A 206 5.96 10.76 7.10
N PRO A 207 5.27 11.54 7.96
CA PRO A 207 4.02 12.19 7.59
C PRO A 207 4.24 13.12 6.38
N LEU A 208 3.32 13.10 5.41
CA LEU A 208 3.48 13.90 4.19
C LEU A 208 3.32 15.41 4.41
N ASP A 209 2.78 15.81 5.55
CA ASP A 209 2.64 17.20 5.99
C ASP A 209 3.81 17.68 6.88
N THR A 210 4.87 16.88 7.00
CA THR A 210 6.07 17.28 7.76
C THR A 210 6.74 18.47 7.09
N PRO A 211 7.12 19.53 7.84
CA PRO A 211 7.86 20.65 7.29
C PRO A 211 9.13 20.21 6.56
N GLY A 212 9.34 20.72 5.34
CA GLY A 212 10.46 20.34 4.47
C GLY A 212 10.16 19.18 3.52
N VAL A 213 8.98 18.53 3.60
CA VAL A 213 8.53 17.59 2.58
C VAL A 213 7.95 18.39 1.40
N GLU A 214 8.54 18.22 0.24
CA GLU A 214 8.07 18.78 -1.04
C GLU A 214 7.65 17.65 -1.97
N ILE A 215 6.49 17.80 -2.64
CA ILE A 215 5.91 16.80 -3.55
C ILE A 215 5.68 17.43 -4.92
#